data_ab0ef6873b44bee94aa0461b649d53f9
#
_entry.id   ab0ef6873b44bee94aa0461b649d53f9
#
_cell.length_a   1.000
_cell.length_b   1.000
_cell.length_c   1.000
_cell.angle_alpha   90.00
_cell.angle_beta   90.00
_cell.angle_gamma   90.00
#
_symmetry.space_group_name_H-M   'P 1'
#
loop_
_entity.id
_entity.type
_entity.pdbx_description
1 polymer ?
#
loop_
_entity_poly.entity_id
_entity_poly.type
_entity_poly.pdbx_seq_one_letter_code
_entity_poly.pdbx_strand_id
1 'polypeptide(L)'
;MSDFSSLPRFTETAKRRREVQDDATVLVSTTGRDDASDAWEHVLPSRQEGPLMHAAWPSLLILTHIKAGWVPDDITAFKNRLTEIIREFSRQADATGCPAESIACARYLLCTALDEAVVLTAWGQGGVWSERSLLSLFHNQTWGGDASFRIVDYAQDNKLRDVLAIAFEILVLGFQGRLRTEKDGTEKADLLAEKLF
;
A
#
# COMPACT_ATOMS: atom_id res chain seq x y z
N MET A 1 17.10 -5.42 23.44
CA MET A 1 17.15 -4.06 22.88
C MET A 1 17.46 -4.22 21.41
N SER A 2 16.39 -4.22 20.59
CA SER A 2 16.51 -4.45 19.15
C SER A 2 16.99 -3.16 18.49
N ASP A 3 18.11 -3.27 17.78
CA ASP A 3 18.74 -2.15 17.08
C ASP A 3 17.92 -1.75 15.86
N PHE A 4 17.20 -0.64 15.96
CA PHE A 4 16.38 -0.06 14.90
C PHE A 4 17.17 0.79 13.88
N SER A 5 18.50 0.80 13.94
CA SER A 5 19.34 1.61 13.06
C SER A 5 19.26 1.18 11.58
N SER A 6 18.70 0.01 11.29
CA SER A 6 18.55 -0.52 9.93
C SER A 6 17.14 -0.39 9.33
N LEU A 7 16.18 0.16 10.08
CA LEU A 7 14.88 0.54 9.50
C LEU A 7 15.04 1.80 8.66
N PRO A 8 14.25 1.97 7.59
CA PRO A 8 14.25 3.21 6.83
C PRO A 8 14.01 4.38 7.77
N ARG A 9 14.95 5.34 7.80
CA ARG A 9 14.78 6.55 8.60
C ARG A 9 13.57 7.29 8.07
N PHE A 10 12.50 7.29 8.85
CA PHE A 10 11.35 8.13 8.62
C PHE A 10 11.76 9.58 8.94
N THR A 11 12.40 10.24 7.96
CA THR A 11 12.91 11.58 8.15
C THR A 11 11.77 12.58 8.29
N GLU A 12 11.80 13.24 9.33
CA GLU A 12 11.44 14.59 9.82
C GLU A 12 10.91 15.57 8.75
N THR A 13 9.79 15.22 8.07
CA THR A 13 9.04 16.15 7.23
C THR A 13 7.72 16.60 7.88
N ALA A 14 7.47 16.17 9.10
CA ALA A 14 6.21 16.48 9.81
C ALA A 14 6.20 17.82 10.56
N LYS A 15 7.25 18.66 10.46
CA LYS A 15 7.39 19.89 11.26
C LYS A 15 7.20 21.22 10.50
N ARG A 16 6.69 21.19 9.26
CA ARG A 16 6.36 22.42 8.54
C ARG A 16 5.07 22.28 7.76
N ARG A 17 3.94 22.53 8.41
CA ARG A 17 2.72 23.11 7.81
C ARG A 17 1.64 23.26 8.87
N ARG A 18 1.75 24.30 9.67
CA ARG A 18 0.59 25.07 10.12
C ARG A 18 0.66 26.40 9.40
N GLU A 19 -0.46 26.79 8.85
CA GLU A 19 -0.80 28.02 8.11
C GLU A 19 -0.91 27.81 6.60
N VAL A 20 -2.12 27.56 6.15
CA VAL A 20 -2.85 28.35 5.17
C VAL A 20 -4.33 27.96 5.28
N GLN A 21 -5.12 28.96 5.45
CA GLN A 21 -6.53 29.10 5.72
C GLN A 21 -7.35 29.04 4.44
N ASP A 22 -8.58 28.50 4.59
CA ASP A 22 -9.83 28.78 3.86
C ASP A 22 -9.83 29.06 2.36
N ASP A 23 -10.59 28.31 1.55
CA ASP A 23 -11.88 28.77 1.01
C ASP A 23 -12.52 27.75 0.06
N ALA A 24 -13.87 27.85 0.02
CA ALA A 24 -14.76 27.43 -1.06
C ALA A 24 -15.24 25.97 -1.15
N THR A 25 -16.34 25.76 -0.45
CA THR A 25 -17.41 24.79 -0.75
C THR A 25 -17.98 25.02 -2.15
N VAL A 26 -17.92 24.02 -3.02
CA VAL A 26 -18.79 23.92 -4.19
C VAL A 26 -19.62 22.65 -4.07
N LEU A 27 -20.88 22.84 -3.69
CA LEU A 27 -21.94 21.84 -3.80
C LEU A 27 -22.31 21.69 -5.27
N VAL A 28 -22.03 20.53 -5.86
CA VAL A 28 -22.67 20.13 -7.12
C VAL A 28 -23.71 19.08 -6.79
N SER A 29 -24.97 19.53 -6.73
CA SER A 29 -26.13 18.65 -6.80
C SER A 29 -26.28 18.13 -8.23
N THR A 30 -26.17 16.84 -8.41
CA THR A 30 -26.72 16.17 -9.58
C THR A 30 -27.73 15.12 -9.13
N THR A 31 -28.98 15.46 -9.24
CA THR A 31 -30.10 14.53 -9.29
C THR A 31 -30.10 13.84 -10.64
N GLY A 32 -29.81 12.57 -10.66
CA GLY A 32 -29.90 11.69 -11.82
C GLY A 32 -29.88 10.25 -11.36
N ARG A 33 -31.05 9.68 -11.37
CA ARG A 33 -31.41 8.32 -10.96
C ARG A 33 -30.82 7.32 -11.96
N ASP A 34 -29.96 6.42 -11.52
CA ASP A 34 -29.72 5.14 -12.19
C ASP A 34 -29.47 4.04 -11.16
N ASP A 35 -30.36 3.06 -11.19
CA ASP A 35 -30.43 1.90 -10.28
C ASP A 35 -29.24 0.91 -10.38
N ALA A 36 -28.16 1.32 -11.01
CA ALA A 36 -26.91 0.55 -11.08
C ALA A 36 -25.87 0.94 -9.99
N SER A 37 -26.15 1.97 -9.19
CA SER A 37 -25.20 2.43 -8.17
C SER A 37 -25.18 1.59 -6.90
N ASP A 38 -26.28 0.89 -6.60
CA ASP A 38 -26.42 0.15 -5.33
C ASP A 38 -25.61 -1.17 -5.29
N ALA A 39 -25.21 -1.68 -6.46
CA ALA A 39 -24.43 -2.92 -6.53
C ALA A 39 -22.98 -2.75 -6.07
N TRP A 40 -22.46 -1.53 -6.03
CA TRP A 40 -21.06 -1.25 -5.67
C TRP A 40 -20.88 -0.84 -4.21
N GLU A 41 -21.94 -0.38 -3.54
CA GLU A 41 -21.86 -0.01 -2.12
C GLU A 41 -21.51 -1.18 -1.21
N HIS A 42 -21.79 -2.43 -1.64
CA HIS A 42 -21.45 -3.63 -0.88
C HIS A 42 -20.02 -4.13 -1.12
N VAL A 43 -19.31 -3.59 -2.11
CA VAL A 43 -17.92 -3.95 -2.43
C VAL A 43 -16.93 -2.93 -1.83
N LEU A 44 -17.43 -1.77 -1.39
CA LEU A 44 -16.60 -0.81 -0.68
C LEU A 44 -16.37 -1.29 0.76
N PRO A 45 -15.15 -1.14 1.29
CA PRO A 45 -14.85 -1.50 2.66
C PRO A 45 -15.88 -0.86 3.59
N SER A 46 -16.47 -1.68 4.45
CA SER A 46 -17.42 -1.18 5.42
C SER A 46 -16.72 -0.12 6.29
N ARG A 47 -17.47 0.86 6.75
CA ARG A 47 -17.00 1.95 7.63
C ARG A 47 -16.31 1.46 8.92
N GLN A 48 -16.23 0.13 9.12
CA GLN A 48 -15.53 -0.56 10.21
C GLN A 48 -14.03 -0.75 9.91
N GLU A 49 -13.61 -0.64 8.65
CA GLU A 49 -12.20 -0.62 8.27
C GLU A 49 -11.64 0.78 8.56
N GLY A 50 -10.55 0.84 9.32
CA GLY A 50 -9.94 2.10 9.74
C GLY A 50 -9.55 3.02 8.57
N PRO A 51 -9.36 4.31 8.82
CA PRO A 51 -9.08 5.31 7.77
C PRO A 51 -7.83 4.98 6.95
N LEU A 52 -6.84 4.31 7.54
CA LEU A 52 -5.63 3.88 6.86
C LEU A 52 -5.92 2.81 5.79
N MET A 53 -6.77 1.83 6.12
CA MET A 53 -7.21 0.80 5.18
C MET A 53 -8.04 1.41 4.05
N HIS A 54 -8.95 2.33 4.38
CA HIS A 54 -9.73 3.04 3.36
C HIS A 54 -8.83 3.78 2.35
N ALA A 55 -7.80 4.46 2.83
CA ALA A 55 -6.82 5.12 1.96
C ALA A 55 -5.99 4.12 1.13
N ALA A 56 -5.72 2.91 1.64
CA ALA A 56 -4.95 1.88 0.96
C ALA A 56 -5.73 1.15 -0.15
N TRP A 57 -7.06 1.20 -0.10
CA TRP A 57 -7.94 0.42 -0.98
C TRP A 57 -7.62 0.53 -2.48
N PRO A 58 -7.39 1.73 -3.07
CA PRO A 58 -7.02 1.83 -4.48
C PRO A 58 -5.76 1.05 -4.85
N SER A 59 -4.77 1.01 -3.95
CA SER A 59 -3.52 0.26 -4.13
C SER A 59 -3.75 -1.25 -4.09
N LEU A 60 -4.58 -1.72 -3.15
CA LEU A 60 -4.95 -3.14 -3.03
C LEU A 60 -5.76 -3.62 -4.23
N LEU A 61 -6.68 -2.80 -4.73
CA LEU A 61 -7.45 -3.11 -5.93
C LEU A 61 -6.55 -3.27 -7.16
N ILE A 62 -5.57 -2.39 -7.34
CA ILE A 62 -4.60 -2.51 -8.44
C ILE A 62 -3.74 -3.77 -8.26
N LEU A 63 -3.30 -4.07 -7.04
CA LEU A 63 -2.57 -5.30 -6.74
C LEU A 63 -3.38 -6.53 -7.20
N THR A 64 -4.67 -6.57 -6.89
CA THR A 64 -5.58 -7.64 -7.33
C THR A 64 -5.64 -7.75 -8.86
N HIS A 65 -5.75 -6.62 -9.58
CA HIS A 65 -5.79 -6.62 -11.04
C HIS A 65 -4.49 -7.13 -11.67
N ILE A 66 -3.32 -6.72 -11.14
CA ILE A 66 -2.02 -7.22 -11.60
C ILE A 66 -1.94 -8.74 -11.40
N LYS A 67 -2.33 -9.22 -10.21
CA LYS A 67 -2.33 -10.65 -9.87
C LYS A 67 -3.32 -11.45 -10.74
N ALA A 68 -4.42 -10.85 -11.16
CA ALA A 68 -5.38 -11.44 -12.09
C ALA A 68 -4.90 -11.47 -13.56
N GLY A 69 -3.69 -11.00 -13.85
CA GLY A 69 -3.09 -11.06 -15.18
C GLY A 69 -3.41 -9.83 -16.06
N TRP A 70 -3.92 -8.74 -15.48
CA TRP A 70 -4.10 -7.50 -16.24
C TRP A 70 -2.77 -6.95 -16.75
N VAL A 71 -2.78 -6.42 -17.98
CA VAL A 71 -1.62 -5.85 -18.67
C VAL A 71 -1.92 -4.41 -19.04
N PRO A 72 -1.05 -3.43 -18.68
CA PRO A 72 -1.22 -2.05 -19.08
C PRO A 72 -0.87 -1.85 -20.56
N ASP A 73 -1.61 -0.99 -21.26
CA ASP A 73 -1.29 -0.56 -22.62
C ASP A 73 0.00 0.25 -22.70
N ASP A 74 0.29 1.04 -21.66
CA ASP A 74 1.50 1.85 -21.49
C ASP A 74 2.06 1.69 -20.06
N ILE A 75 3.21 1.05 -19.95
CA ILE A 75 3.87 0.78 -18.66
C ILE A 75 4.32 2.08 -17.98
N THR A 76 4.76 3.08 -18.75
CA THR A 76 5.21 4.36 -18.22
C THR A 76 4.04 5.16 -17.64
N ALA A 77 2.94 5.24 -18.38
CA ALA A 77 1.71 5.89 -17.91
C ALA A 77 1.15 5.17 -16.67
N PHE A 78 1.15 3.84 -16.67
CA PHE A 78 0.74 3.04 -15.53
C PHE A 78 1.59 3.32 -14.29
N LYS A 79 2.92 3.33 -14.43
CA LYS A 79 3.85 3.63 -13.34
C LYS A 79 3.62 5.02 -12.74
N ASN A 80 3.41 6.03 -13.61
CA ASN A 80 3.09 7.39 -13.17
C ASN A 80 1.78 7.41 -12.39
N ARG A 81 0.74 6.72 -12.89
CA ARG A 81 -0.55 6.63 -12.21
C ARG A 81 -0.42 5.95 -10.85
N LEU A 82 0.34 4.87 -10.77
CA LEU A 82 0.56 4.15 -9.53
C LEU A 82 1.33 4.99 -8.50
N THR A 83 2.30 5.78 -8.98
CA THR A 83 3.03 6.75 -8.14
C THR A 83 2.08 7.79 -7.54
N GLU A 84 1.13 8.31 -8.32
CA GLU A 84 0.13 9.26 -7.80
C GLU A 84 -0.82 8.59 -6.79
N ILE A 85 -1.21 7.34 -7.00
CA ILE A 85 -2.05 6.59 -6.05
C ILE A 85 -1.34 6.42 -4.70
N ILE A 86 -0.05 6.12 -4.69
CA ILE A 86 0.72 6.02 -3.44
C ILE A 86 0.89 7.39 -2.76
N ARG A 87 1.03 8.48 -3.52
CA ARG A 87 1.02 9.84 -2.96
C ARG A 87 -0.32 10.18 -2.33
N GLU A 88 -1.40 9.86 -3.05
CA GLU A 88 -2.77 10.09 -2.61
C GLU A 88 -3.10 9.28 -1.35
N PHE A 89 -2.69 8.01 -1.28
CA PHE A 89 -2.76 7.21 -0.07
C PHE A 89 -2.17 7.96 1.14
N SER A 90 -0.94 8.45 1.00
CA SER A 90 -0.26 9.15 2.11
C SER A 90 -0.99 10.44 2.50
N ARG A 91 -1.50 11.19 1.51
CA ARG A 91 -2.23 12.44 1.73
C ARG A 91 -3.58 12.21 2.42
N GLN A 92 -4.34 11.19 1.98
CA GLN A 92 -5.64 10.85 2.56
C GLN A 92 -5.50 10.35 4.00
N ALA A 93 -4.54 9.46 4.24
CA ALA A 93 -4.26 8.94 5.58
C ALA A 93 -3.83 10.06 6.55
N ASP A 94 -2.98 11.00 6.10
CA ASP A 94 -2.58 12.18 6.90
C ASP A 94 -3.77 13.10 7.19
N ALA A 95 -4.62 13.37 6.19
CA ALA A 95 -5.81 14.21 6.33
C ALA A 95 -6.85 13.62 7.30
N THR A 96 -6.88 12.30 7.48
CA THR A 96 -7.76 11.61 8.43
C THR A 96 -7.14 11.43 9.81
N GLY A 97 -5.94 11.96 10.03
CA GLY A 97 -5.26 11.94 11.33
C GLY A 97 -4.58 10.62 11.67
N CYS A 98 -4.30 9.76 10.67
CA CYS A 98 -3.51 8.56 10.89
C CYS A 98 -2.10 8.91 11.39
N PRO A 99 -1.52 8.14 12.33
CA PRO A 99 -0.15 8.37 12.78
C PRO A 99 0.84 8.28 11.62
N ALA A 100 1.78 9.23 11.55
CA ALA A 100 2.79 9.30 10.50
C ALA A 100 3.60 7.99 10.36
N GLU A 101 3.84 7.32 11.48
CA GLU A 101 4.51 6.03 11.56
C GLU A 101 3.68 4.92 10.86
N SER A 102 2.38 4.85 11.14
CA SER A 102 1.47 3.90 10.49
C SER A 102 1.40 4.14 8.99
N ILE A 103 1.32 5.41 8.57
CA ILE A 103 1.33 5.79 7.15
C ILE A 103 2.62 5.33 6.47
N ALA A 104 3.77 5.55 7.12
CA ALA A 104 5.07 5.18 6.56
C ALA A 104 5.23 3.66 6.45
N CYS A 105 4.84 2.90 7.47
CA CYS A 105 4.84 1.44 7.47
C CYS A 105 3.92 0.87 6.37
N ALA A 106 2.67 1.33 6.32
CA ALA A 106 1.71 0.88 5.32
C ALA A 106 2.14 1.22 3.89
N ARG A 107 2.65 2.44 3.66
CA ARG A 107 3.20 2.83 2.35
C ARG A 107 4.33 1.92 1.91
N TYR A 108 5.23 1.56 2.84
CA TYR A 108 6.32 0.64 2.55
C TYR A 108 5.79 -0.72 2.10
N LEU A 109 4.85 -1.29 2.84
CA LEU A 109 4.23 -2.58 2.53
C LEU A 109 3.53 -2.55 1.16
N LEU A 110 2.74 -1.52 0.89
CA LEU A 110 2.05 -1.34 -0.39
C LEU A 110 3.03 -1.21 -1.57
N CYS A 111 4.07 -0.37 -1.44
CA CYS A 111 5.10 -0.23 -2.47
C CYS A 111 5.78 -1.57 -2.75
N THR A 112 6.18 -2.30 -1.70
CA THR A 112 6.88 -3.58 -1.86
C THR A 112 6.00 -4.63 -2.52
N ALA A 113 4.72 -4.73 -2.12
CA ALA A 113 3.78 -5.71 -2.70
C ALA A 113 3.47 -5.40 -4.17
N LEU A 114 3.28 -4.14 -4.52
CA LEU A 114 3.05 -3.70 -5.90
C LEU A 114 4.28 -3.91 -6.78
N ASP A 115 5.47 -3.56 -6.30
CA ASP A 115 6.73 -3.79 -7.02
C ASP A 115 6.94 -5.29 -7.27
N GLU A 116 6.72 -6.13 -6.25
CA GLU A 116 6.81 -7.59 -6.40
C GLU A 116 5.81 -8.09 -7.44
N ALA A 117 4.55 -7.68 -7.34
CA ALA A 117 3.53 -8.13 -8.27
C ALA A 117 3.87 -7.77 -9.72
N VAL A 118 4.36 -6.55 -9.97
CA VAL A 118 4.77 -6.11 -11.31
C VAL A 118 5.96 -6.90 -11.82
N VAL A 119 7.02 -7.04 -11.03
CA VAL A 119 8.24 -7.77 -11.44
C VAL A 119 7.95 -9.23 -11.80
N LEU A 120 6.88 -9.81 -11.26
CA LEU A 120 6.46 -11.17 -11.57
C LEU A 120 5.71 -11.30 -12.88
N THR A 121 5.26 -10.22 -13.48
CA THR A 121 4.62 -10.25 -14.80
C THR A 121 5.65 -10.25 -15.90
N ALA A 122 5.28 -10.78 -17.07
CA ALA A 122 6.16 -10.75 -18.25
C ALA A 122 6.48 -9.31 -18.70
N TRP A 123 5.53 -8.38 -18.54
CA TRP A 123 5.71 -6.98 -18.92
C TRP A 123 6.50 -6.15 -17.89
N GLY A 124 6.53 -6.58 -16.63
CA GLY A 124 7.23 -5.87 -15.55
C GLY A 124 8.71 -6.23 -15.40
N GLN A 125 9.19 -7.30 -16.07
CA GLN A 125 10.59 -7.75 -16.00
C GLN A 125 11.58 -6.86 -16.77
N GLY A 126 11.10 -5.89 -17.55
CA GLY A 126 11.90 -5.02 -18.40
C GLY A 126 12.08 -3.59 -17.91
N GLY A 127 13.18 -2.97 -18.35
CA GLY A 127 13.62 -1.58 -18.34
C GLY A 127 12.93 -0.58 -17.39
N VAL A 128 11.75 -0.09 -17.78
CA VAL A 128 11.11 1.06 -17.11
C VAL A 128 10.81 0.83 -15.62
N TRP A 129 10.47 -0.41 -15.22
CA TRP A 129 10.17 -0.68 -13.82
C TRP A 129 11.42 -0.91 -12.99
N SER A 130 12.40 -1.65 -13.53
CA SER A 130 13.65 -1.96 -12.83
C SER A 130 14.55 -0.73 -12.59
N GLU A 131 14.47 0.27 -13.47
CA GLU A 131 15.25 1.51 -13.30
C GLU A 131 14.85 2.29 -12.04
N ARG A 132 13.58 2.31 -11.70
CA ARG A 132 13.06 3.07 -10.55
C ARG A 132 11.75 2.50 -10.03
N SER A 133 11.82 1.53 -9.14
CA SER A 133 10.65 0.95 -8.47
C SER A 133 9.93 1.95 -7.56
N LEU A 134 8.70 1.65 -7.14
CA LEU A 134 7.98 2.45 -6.14
C LEU A 134 8.75 2.53 -4.83
N LEU A 135 9.32 1.41 -4.40
CA LEU A 135 10.12 1.35 -3.19
C LEU A 135 11.36 2.26 -3.28
N SER A 136 12.03 2.28 -4.44
CA SER A 136 13.14 3.21 -4.69
C SER A 136 12.70 4.66 -4.66
N LEU A 137 11.54 4.97 -5.24
CA LEU A 137 11.00 6.32 -5.33
C LEU A 137 10.59 6.89 -3.95
N PHE A 138 9.93 6.08 -3.12
CA PHE A 138 9.32 6.54 -1.87
C PHE A 138 10.18 6.26 -0.63
N HIS A 139 11.07 5.28 -0.69
CA HIS A 139 11.86 4.83 0.46
C HIS A 139 13.37 4.75 0.21
N ASN A 140 13.81 5.10 -1.00
CA ASN A 140 15.23 5.04 -1.40
C ASN A 140 15.84 3.63 -1.18
N GLN A 141 15.06 2.59 -1.44
CA GLN A 141 15.47 1.18 -1.31
C GLN A 141 15.13 0.42 -2.59
N THR A 142 15.98 -0.52 -2.97
CA THR A 142 15.81 -1.33 -4.19
C THR A 142 15.20 -2.69 -3.92
N TRP A 143 15.22 -3.16 -2.66
CA TRP A 143 14.69 -4.43 -2.24
C TRP A 143 13.98 -4.31 -0.88
N GLY A 144 12.72 -4.74 -0.82
CA GLY A 144 11.86 -4.60 0.35
C GLY A 144 11.45 -5.89 1.05
N GLY A 145 11.76 -7.05 0.45
CA GLY A 145 11.24 -8.33 0.93
C GLY A 145 11.53 -8.65 2.39
N ASP A 146 12.76 -8.43 2.86
CA ASP A 146 13.13 -8.65 4.26
C ASP A 146 12.60 -7.57 5.20
N ALA A 147 12.65 -6.31 4.75
CA ALA A 147 12.21 -5.18 5.57
C ALA A 147 10.69 -5.19 5.78
N SER A 148 9.92 -5.73 4.83
CA SER A 148 8.47 -5.88 5.00
C SER A 148 8.11 -6.75 6.19
N PHE A 149 8.80 -7.87 6.40
CA PHE A 149 8.56 -8.74 7.55
C PHE A 149 8.97 -8.07 8.87
N ARG A 150 10.09 -7.32 8.88
CA ARG A 150 10.48 -6.53 10.07
C ARG A 150 9.45 -5.44 10.39
N ILE A 151 8.79 -4.86 9.38
CA ILE A 151 7.70 -3.91 9.58
C ILE A 151 6.48 -4.62 10.19
N VAL A 152 6.17 -5.84 9.76
CA VAL A 152 5.10 -6.63 10.36
C VAL A 152 5.40 -6.94 11.83
N ASP A 153 6.62 -7.43 12.13
CA ASP A 153 7.05 -7.68 13.52
C ASP A 153 6.96 -6.41 14.37
N TYR A 154 7.46 -5.28 13.84
CA TYR A 154 7.37 -3.99 14.50
C TYR A 154 5.92 -3.55 14.75
N ALA A 155 5.04 -3.73 13.76
CA ALA A 155 3.62 -3.39 13.90
C ALA A 155 2.91 -4.27 14.95
N GLN A 156 3.30 -5.55 15.09
CA GLN A 156 2.81 -6.43 16.15
C GLN A 156 3.26 -5.95 17.54
N ASP A 157 4.56 -5.66 17.71
CA ASP A 157 5.13 -5.21 18.99
C ASP A 157 4.51 -3.87 19.45
N ASN A 158 4.21 -2.97 18.50
CA ASN A 158 3.65 -1.65 18.77
C ASN A 158 2.11 -1.59 18.62
N LYS A 159 1.46 -2.72 18.36
CA LYS A 159 -0.01 -2.85 18.23
C LYS A 159 -0.62 -1.92 17.18
N LEU A 160 0.08 -1.74 16.06
CA LEU A 160 -0.39 -0.94 14.92
C LEU A 160 -1.39 -1.75 14.09
N ARG A 161 -2.61 -1.91 14.59
CA ARG A 161 -3.65 -2.80 14.03
C ARG A 161 -3.96 -2.49 12.57
N ASP A 162 -4.04 -1.20 12.21
CA ASP A 162 -4.35 -0.77 10.84
C ASP A 162 -3.25 -1.18 9.86
N VAL A 163 -1.98 -1.14 10.29
CA VAL A 163 -0.83 -1.61 9.51
C VAL A 163 -0.87 -3.13 9.35
N LEU A 164 -1.21 -3.86 10.44
CA LEU A 164 -1.33 -5.31 10.40
C LEU A 164 -2.48 -5.76 9.50
N ALA A 165 -3.59 -5.02 9.46
CA ALA A 165 -4.68 -5.30 8.54
C ALA A 165 -4.23 -5.16 7.07
N ILE A 166 -3.47 -4.12 6.72
CA ILE A 166 -2.90 -3.97 5.37
C ILE A 166 -1.89 -5.10 5.09
N ALA A 167 -1.06 -5.47 6.07
CA ALA A 167 -0.12 -6.59 5.93
C ALA A 167 -0.86 -7.90 5.64
N PHE A 168 -1.95 -8.16 6.34
CA PHE A 168 -2.81 -9.31 6.11
C PHE A 168 -3.34 -9.32 4.67
N GLU A 169 -3.92 -8.21 4.20
CA GLU A 169 -4.45 -8.11 2.84
C GLU A 169 -3.40 -8.38 1.77
N ILE A 170 -2.21 -7.81 1.87
CA ILE A 170 -1.16 -8.06 0.87
C ILE A 170 -0.66 -9.51 0.89
N LEU A 171 -0.62 -10.18 2.06
CA LEU A 171 -0.27 -11.59 2.17
C LEU A 171 -1.35 -12.47 1.52
N VAL A 172 -2.63 -12.24 1.82
CA VAL A 172 -3.76 -12.95 1.21
C VAL A 172 -3.78 -12.74 -0.31
N LEU A 173 -3.40 -11.56 -0.80
CA LEU A 173 -3.23 -11.28 -2.22
C LEU A 173 -1.94 -11.89 -2.82
N GLY A 174 -1.21 -12.71 -2.06
CA GLY A 174 -0.09 -13.52 -2.52
C GLY A 174 1.25 -12.78 -2.56
N PHE A 175 1.45 -11.79 -1.68
CA PHE A 175 2.78 -11.24 -1.43
C PHE A 175 3.63 -12.26 -0.67
N GLN A 176 4.85 -12.50 -1.12
CA GLN A 176 5.76 -13.47 -0.53
C GLN A 176 7.08 -12.84 -0.04
N GLY A 177 7.52 -11.74 -0.65
CA GLY A 177 8.78 -11.10 -0.30
C GLY A 177 9.96 -12.07 -0.28
N ARG A 178 10.69 -12.14 0.85
CA ARG A 178 11.81 -13.09 1.02
C ARG A 178 11.38 -14.55 1.01
N LEU A 179 10.16 -14.86 1.41
CA LEU A 179 9.67 -16.25 1.48
C LEU A 179 9.61 -16.91 0.12
N ARG A 180 9.56 -16.15 -0.97
CA ARG A 180 9.55 -16.67 -2.34
C ARG A 180 10.71 -17.60 -2.65
N THR A 181 11.88 -17.38 -2.08
CA THR A 181 13.07 -18.21 -2.31
C THR A 181 13.14 -19.41 -1.35
N GLU A 182 12.22 -19.52 -0.42
CA GLU A 182 12.15 -20.61 0.53
C GLU A 182 11.31 -21.78 -0.03
N LYS A 183 11.67 -23.01 0.35
CA LYS A 183 11.02 -24.23 -0.17
C LYS A 183 9.51 -24.26 0.13
N ASP A 184 9.10 -23.73 1.28
CA ASP A 184 7.71 -23.73 1.75
C ASP A 184 7.19 -22.27 1.92
N GLY A 185 7.64 -21.38 1.02
CA GLY A 185 7.42 -19.94 1.18
C GLY A 185 5.96 -19.52 1.13
N THR A 186 5.16 -20.15 0.27
CA THR A 186 3.71 -19.88 0.20
C THR A 186 3.01 -20.29 1.48
N GLU A 187 3.27 -21.51 1.98
CA GLU A 187 2.68 -22.00 3.23
C GLU A 187 3.06 -21.12 4.43
N LYS A 188 4.31 -20.64 4.47
CA LYS A 188 4.76 -19.70 5.52
C LYS A 188 4.08 -18.34 5.43
N ALA A 189 3.80 -17.86 4.22
CA ALA A 189 3.06 -16.61 4.03
C ALA A 189 1.61 -16.77 4.49
N ASP A 190 0.97 -17.88 4.17
CA ASP A 190 -0.39 -18.21 4.59
C ASP A 190 -0.48 -18.33 6.14
N LEU A 191 0.46 -19.06 6.76
CA LEU A 191 0.56 -19.17 8.22
C LEU A 191 0.81 -17.81 8.89
N LEU A 192 1.55 -16.91 8.25
CA LEU A 192 1.74 -15.56 8.77
C LEU A 192 0.44 -14.78 8.67
N ALA A 193 -0.27 -14.85 7.55
CA ALA A 193 -1.58 -14.21 7.39
C ALA A 193 -2.57 -14.69 8.46
N GLU A 194 -2.65 -16.01 8.70
CA GLU A 194 -3.50 -16.58 9.77
C GLU A 194 -3.18 -16.05 11.17
N LYS A 195 -1.91 -15.73 11.46
CA LYS A 195 -1.50 -15.15 12.75
C LYS A 195 -1.84 -13.67 12.89
N LEU A 196 -2.08 -12.97 11.78
CA LEU A 196 -2.42 -11.54 11.79
C LEU A 196 -3.92 -11.31 11.90
N PHE A 197 -4.73 -12.31 11.58
CA PHE A 197 -6.19 -12.29 11.69
C PHE A 197 -6.65 -12.68 13.10
#